data_d92cc02b563b21c66bbf7b99c67cbbb8
#
_entry.id   d92cc02b563b21c66bbf7b99c67cbbb8
#
_cell.length_a   1.000
_cell.length_b   1.000
_cell.length_c   1.000
_cell.angle_alpha   90.00
_cell.angle_beta   90.00
_cell.angle_gamma   90.00
#
_symmetry.space_group_name_H-M   'P 1'
#
loop_
_entity.id
_entity.type
_entity.pdbx_description
1 polymer ?
#
loop_
_entity_poly.entity_id
_entity_poly.type
_entity_poly.pdbx_seq_one_letter_code
_entity_poly.pdbx_strand_id
1 'polypeptide(L)'
;MFKKLLILFSTVIAAAAAASWLASQPGAVQIEWLGWRMELPTSLAVALIVIFALILVFFDRLLRAIRAMPRWLGGRLRQRRDDAGHRALTLGLMAVSAGEPAEARKHASRAERLLKEPKLTGLLVAQAAHLAGDHQAARRYFTSILDDRETAFLGHIGLMRLALDDHDPVKARQSAKAALALKPNS
;
A
#
# COMPACT_ATOMS: atom_id res chain seq x y z
N MET A 1 -23.41 -9.52 4.69
CA MET A 1 -23.62 -8.46 5.70
C MET A 1 -24.96 -8.62 6.41
N PHE A 2 -26.05 -8.93 5.74
CA PHE A 2 -27.38 -9.11 6.28
C PHE A 2 -27.49 -10.16 7.42
N LYS A 3 -26.90 -11.35 7.25
CA LYS A 3 -26.92 -12.41 8.29
C LYS A 3 -26.31 -11.98 9.65
N LYS A 4 -25.25 -11.17 9.62
CA LYS A 4 -24.60 -10.67 10.85
C LYS A 4 -25.43 -9.60 11.57
N LEU A 5 -26.17 -8.80 10.80
CA LEU A 5 -27.12 -7.82 11.35
C LEU A 5 -28.33 -8.51 12.00
N LEU A 6 -28.82 -9.57 11.35
CA LEU A 6 -29.95 -10.37 11.82
C LEU A 6 -29.62 -11.10 13.12
N ILE A 7 -28.43 -11.67 13.25
CA ILE A 7 -27.94 -12.30 14.47
C ILE A 7 -27.81 -11.28 15.62
N LEU A 8 -27.30 -10.09 15.32
CA LEU A 8 -27.18 -9.03 16.32
C LEU A 8 -28.57 -8.55 16.80
N PHE A 9 -29.50 -8.38 15.88
CA PHE A 9 -30.88 -7.96 16.20
C PHE A 9 -31.59 -9.02 17.03
N SER A 10 -31.41 -10.29 16.69
CA SER A 10 -31.94 -11.43 17.46
C SER A 10 -31.35 -11.52 18.87
N THR A 11 -30.04 -11.30 19.04
CA THR A 11 -29.40 -11.32 20.38
C THR A 11 -29.84 -10.14 21.25
N VAL A 12 -30.03 -8.96 20.66
CA VAL A 12 -30.54 -7.79 21.39
C VAL A 12 -32.01 -7.99 21.81
N ILE A 13 -32.85 -8.54 20.94
CA ILE A 13 -34.25 -8.85 21.26
C ILE A 13 -34.34 -9.93 22.35
N ALA A 14 -33.54 -10.99 22.25
CA ALA A 14 -33.48 -12.06 23.22
C ALA A 14 -33.01 -11.53 24.61
N ALA A 15 -31.98 -10.68 24.63
CA ALA A 15 -31.51 -10.04 25.85
C ALA A 15 -32.57 -9.09 26.48
N ALA A 16 -33.25 -8.31 25.65
CA ALA A 16 -34.33 -7.42 26.11
C ALA A 16 -35.54 -8.19 26.65
N ALA A 17 -35.93 -9.29 26.01
CA ALA A 17 -37.00 -10.17 26.46
C ALA A 17 -36.64 -10.86 27.79
N ALA A 18 -35.42 -11.36 27.93
CA ALA A 18 -34.92 -11.96 29.17
C ALA A 18 -34.87 -10.94 30.33
N ALA A 19 -34.40 -9.71 30.03
CA ALA A 19 -34.37 -8.61 30.99
C ALA A 19 -35.79 -8.19 31.44
N SER A 20 -36.74 -8.12 30.51
CA SER A 20 -38.16 -7.79 30.80
C SER A 20 -38.81 -8.88 31.65
N TRP A 21 -38.54 -10.15 31.35
CA TRP A 21 -39.05 -11.29 32.12
C TRP A 21 -38.46 -11.32 33.55
N LEU A 22 -37.17 -11.04 33.69
CA LEU A 22 -36.51 -11.01 34.99
C LEU A 22 -36.93 -9.77 35.84
N ALA A 23 -37.21 -8.64 35.18
CA ALA A 23 -37.73 -7.42 35.84
C ALA A 23 -39.17 -7.56 36.37
N SER A 24 -39.96 -8.51 35.84
CA SER A 24 -41.30 -8.79 36.30
C SER A 24 -41.36 -9.65 37.59
N GLN A 25 -40.24 -10.20 38.03
CA GLN A 25 -40.14 -10.97 39.29
C GLN A 25 -39.90 -10.00 40.45
N PRO A 26 -40.77 -9.99 41.48
CA PRO A 26 -40.57 -9.15 42.66
C PRO A 26 -39.41 -9.69 43.49
N GLY A 27 -38.27 -9.05 43.43
CA GLY A 27 -37.09 -9.38 44.22
C GLY A 27 -36.25 -8.12 44.50
N ALA A 28 -35.62 -8.06 45.69
CA ALA A 28 -34.65 -7.05 46.04
C ALA A 28 -33.27 -7.70 46.17
N VAL A 29 -32.27 -7.18 45.44
CA VAL A 29 -30.87 -7.61 45.58
C VAL A 29 -30.25 -6.75 46.69
N GLN A 30 -29.95 -7.37 47.83
CA GLN A 30 -29.23 -6.73 48.92
C GLN A 30 -27.73 -6.98 48.74
N ILE A 31 -26.97 -5.92 48.54
CA ILE A 31 -25.51 -5.98 48.48
C ILE A 31 -24.98 -5.37 49.79
N GLU A 32 -24.42 -6.23 50.65
CA GLU A 32 -23.70 -5.78 51.86
C GLU A 32 -22.22 -5.67 51.56
N TRP A 33 -21.69 -4.45 51.54
CA TRP A 33 -20.27 -4.20 51.42
C TRP A 33 -19.81 -3.25 52.49
N LEU A 34 -18.88 -3.70 53.35
CA LEU A 34 -18.24 -2.89 54.40
C LEU A 34 -19.25 -2.13 55.33
N GLY A 35 -20.40 -2.73 55.70
CA GLY A 35 -21.36 -2.11 56.60
C GLY A 35 -22.39 -1.17 55.95
N TRP A 36 -22.34 -0.99 54.62
CA TRP A 36 -23.32 -0.24 53.86
C TRP A 36 -24.31 -1.21 53.22
N ARG A 37 -25.60 -1.07 53.57
CA ARG A 37 -26.70 -1.79 52.90
C ARG A 37 -27.24 -0.93 51.78
N MET A 38 -27.02 -1.36 50.53
CA MET A 38 -27.67 -0.78 49.37
C MET A 38 -28.76 -1.73 48.89
N GLU A 39 -30.02 -1.29 48.98
CA GLU A 39 -31.16 -1.98 48.40
C GLU A 39 -31.36 -1.47 46.97
N LEU A 40 -30.94 -2.26 46.00
CA LEU A 40 -31.15 -1.97 44.60
C LEU A 40 -32.35 -2.77 44.10
N PRO A 41 -33.35 -2.14 43.46
CA PRO A 41 -34.43 -2.88 42.81
C PRO A 41 -33.83 -3.79 41.72
N THR A 42 -34.29 -5.03 41.67
CA THR A 42 -33.79 -6.08 40.74
C THR A 42 -33.81 -5.62 39.29
N SER A 43 -34.79 -4.79 38.91
CA SER A 43 -34.90 -4.19 37.58
C SER A 43 -33.72 -3.31 37.22
N LEU A 44 -33.18 -2.57 38.18
CA LEU A 44 -32.03 -1.65 37.95
C LEU A 44 -30.71 -2.44 37.82
N ALA A 45 -30.53 -3.51 38.62
CA ALA A 45 -29.37 -4.40 38.50
C ALA A 45 -29.34 -5.12 37.15
N VAL A 46 -30.47 -5.62 36.69
CA VAL A 46 -30.60 -6.27 35.38
C VAL A 46 -30.35 -5.28 34.23
N ALA A 47 -30.92 -4.06 34.32
CA ALA A 47 -30.65 -3.02 33.32
C ALA A 47 -29.17 -2.67 33.21
N LEU A 48 -28.47 -2.56 34.33
CA LEU A 48 -27.00 -2.32 34.35
C LEU A 48 -26.21 -3.45 33.69
N ILE A 49 -26.56 -4.71 33.96
CA ILE A 49 -25.90 -5.88 33.34
C ILE A 49 -26.14 -5.89 31.84
N VAL A 50 -27.35 -5.60 31.37
CA VAL A 50 -27.68 -5.53 29.95
C VAL A 50 -26.95 -4.40 29.26
N ILE A 51 -26.91 -3.21 29.86
CA ILE A 51 -26.15 -2.07 29.33
C ILE A 51 -24.64 -2.40 29.22
N PHE A 52 -24.08 -3.01 30.26
CA PHE A 52 -22.70 -3.42 30.28
C PHE A 52 -22.38 -4.47 29.19
N ALA A 53 -23.25 -5.46 29.03
CA ALA A 53 -23.10 -6.45 27.94
C ALA A 53 -23.17 -5.80 26.54
N LEU A 54 -24.07 -4.85 26.32
CA LEU A 54 -24.17 -4.10 25.07
C LEU A 54 -22.94 -3.26 24.81
N ILE A 55 -22.36 -2.63 25.82
CA ILE A 55 -21.10 -1.87 25.72
C ILE A 55 -19.95 -2.81 25.33
N LEU A 56 -19.85 -3.98 25.94
CA LEU A 56 -18.81 -4.97 25.59
C LEU A 56 -18.94 -5.45 24.14
N VAL A 57 -20.14 -5.76 23.68
CA VAL A 57 -20.42 -6.17 22.30
C VAL A 57 -20.09 -5.04 21.32
N PHE A 58 -20.47 -3.81 21.65
CA PHE A 58 -20.16 -2.62 20.85
C PHE A 58 -18.64 -2.39 20.74
N PHE A 59 -17.93 -2.52 21.86
CA PHE A 59 -16.48 -2.32 21.91
C PHE A 59 -15.72 -3.41 21.14
N ASP A 60 -16.12 -4.68 21.27
CA ASP A 60 -15.56 -5.78 20.48
C ASP A 60 -15.80 -5.56 18.96
N ARG A 61 -16.99 -5.09 18.59
CA ARG A 61 -17.31 -4.78 17.20
C ARG A 61 -16.52 -3.59 16.67
N LEU A 62 -16.33 -2.55 17.47
CA LEU A 62 -15.51 -1.38 17.14
C LEU A 62 -14.05 -1.78 16.96
N LEU A 63 -13.50 -2.60 17.84
CA LEU A 63 -12.14 -3.12 17.74
C LEU A 63 -11.95 -3.98 16.47
N ARG A 64 -12.92 -4.81 16.13
CA ARG A 64 -12.88 -5.60 14.87
C ARG A 64 -12.97 -4.70 13.64
N ALA A 65 -13.80 -3.67 13.66
CA ALA A 65 -13.91 -2.69 12.58
C ALA A 65 -12.60 -1.91 12.38
N ILE A 66 -11.98 -1.46 13.48
CA ILE A 66 -10.69 -0.76 13.44
C ILE A 66 -9.58 -1.68 12.92
N ARG A 67 -9.54 -2.95 13.34
CA ARG A 67 -8.55 -3.92 12.86
C ARG A 67 -8.75 -4.33 11.38
N ALA A 68 -9.99 -4.30 10.90
CA ALA A 68 -10.32 -4.61 9.50
C ALA A 68 -10.11 -3.43 8.54
N MET A 69 -10.15 -2.20 9.05
CA MET A 69 -10.08 -0.96 8.27
C MET A 69 -8.74 -0.75 7.52
N PRO A 70 -7.55 -1.03 8.11
CA PRO A 70 -6.28 -0.78 7.42
C PRO A 70 -6.05 -1.68 6.20
N ARG A 71 -6.58 -2.89 6.18
CA ARG A 71 -6.37 -3.83 5.05
C ARG A 71 -7.13 -3.45 3.79
N TRP A 72 -8.32 -2.89 3.93
CA TRP A 72 -9.16 -2.53 2.79
C TRP A 72 -8.79 -1.16 2.18
N LEU A 73 -8.49 -0.16 3.03
CA LEU A 73 -7.99 1.14 2.57
C LEU A 73 -6.57 1.03 1.98
N GLY A 74 -5.69 0.25 2.61
CA GLY A 74 -4.32 0.05 2.14
C GLY A 74 -4.27 -0.56 0.74
N GLY A 75 -5.14 -1.53 0.42
CA GLY A 75 -5.21 -2.14 -0.90
C GLY A 75 -5.61 -1.15 -2.01
N ARG A 76 -6.64 -0.35 -1.78
CA ARG A 76 -7.11 0.65 -2.77
C ARG A 76 -6.12 1.79 -2.98
N LEU A 77 -5.48 2.27 -1.91
CA LEU A 77 -4.46 3.31 -2.01
C LEU A 77 -3.20 2.78 -2.73
N ARG A 78 -2.82 1.55 -2.47
CA ARG A 78 -1.70 0.89 -3.15
C ARG A 78 -2.00 0.72 -4.64
N GLN A 79 -3.16 0.21 -5.00
CA GLN A 79 -3.57 0.04 -6.40
C GLN A 79 -3.61 1.38 -7.15
N ARG A 80 -4.19 2.43 -6.57
CA ARG A 80 -4.18 3.77 -7.18
C ARG A 80 -2.77 4.32 -7.37
N ARG A 81 -1.86 4.02 -6.45
CA ARG A 81 -0.45 4.40 -6.53
C ARG A 81 0.25 3.65 -7.66
N ASP A 82 0.02 2.35 -7.78
CA ASP A 82 0.60 1.51 -8.81
C ASP A 82 0.07 1.93 -10.20
N ASP A 83 -1.23 2.16 -10.35
CA ASP A 83 -1.84 2.69 -11.59
C ASP A 83 -1.27 4.05 -11.99
N ALA A 84 -1.09 4.95 -11.03
CA ALA A 84 -0.47 6.25 -11.27
C ALA A 84 1.02 6.14 -11.64
N GLY A 85 1.73 5.15 -11.09
CA GLY A 85 3.11 4.84 -11.41
C GLY A 85 3.28 4.30 -12.83
N HIS A 86 2.46 3.34 -13.22
CA HIS A 86 2.47 2.79 -14.60
C HIS A 86 2.09 3.85 -15.63
N ARG A 87 1.11 4.71 -15.32
CA ARG A 87 0.78 5.85 -16.19
C ARG A 87 1.96 6.81 -16.33
N ALA A 88 2.66 7.12 -15.25
CA ALA A 88 3.85 7.94 -15.30
C ALA A 88 4.98 7.29 -16.13
N LEU A 89 5.16 5.97 -16.01
CA LEU A 89 6.12 5.21 -16.82
C LEU A 89 5.81 5.35 -18.33
N THR A 90 4.55 5.14 -18.71
CA THR A 90 4.10 5.27 -20.12
C THR A 90 4.32 6.69 -20.65
N LEU A 91 3.93 7.71 -19.90
CA LEU A 91 4.12 9.10 -20.30
C LEU A 91 5.61 9.47 -20.37
N GLY A 92 6.44 8.93 -19.48
CA GLY A 92 7.88 9.12 -19.52
C GLY A 92 8.52 8.51 -20.75
N LEU A 93 8.12 7.30 -21.14
CA LEU A 93 8.58 6.66 -22.38
C LEU A 93 8.17 7.44 -23.63
N MET A 94 6.93 7.95 -23.65
CA MET A 94 6.47 8.83 -24.74
C MET A 94 7.30 10.11 -24.82
N ALA A 95 7.59 10.76 -23.69
CA ALA A 95 8.40 11.97 -23.64
C ALA A 95 9.86 11.71 -24.08
N VAL A 96 10.46 10.57 -23.71
CA VAL A 96 11.77 10.15 -24.21
C VAL A 96 11.75 9.98 -25.73
N SER A 97 10.72 9.31 -26.27
CA SER A 97 10.56 9.09 -27.70
C SER A 97 10.32 10.38 -28.48
N ALA A 98 9.64 11.35 -27.87
CA ALA A 98 9.40 12.68 -28.44
C ALA A 98 10.63 13.61 -28.34
N GLY A 99 11.66 13.22 -27.60
CA GLY A 99 12.84 14.07 -27.39
C GLY A 99 12.60 15.23 -26.44
N GLU A 100 11.64 15.11 -25.49
CA GLU A 100 11.25 16.13 -24.51
C GLU A 100 11.92 15.88 -23.14
N PRO A 101 13.12 16.45 -22.86
CA PRO A 101 13.88 16.11 -21.66
C PRO A 101 13.20 16.51 -20.37
N ALA A 102 12.49 17.62 -20.34
CA ALA A 102 11.82 18.13 -19.14
C ALA A 102 10.66 17.20 -18.70
N GLU A 103 9.79 16.83 -19.63
CA GLU A 103 8.67 15.92 -19.37
C GLU A 103 9.17 14.50 -19.11
N ALA A 104 10.16 14.02 -19.85
CA ALA A 104 10.79 12.72 -19.60
C ALA A 104 11.30 12.62 -18.15
N ARG A 105 12.05 13.61 -17.69
CA ARG A 105 12.61 13.67 -16.34
C ARG A 105 11.52 13.75 -15.26
N LYS A 106 10.49 14.56 -15.46
CA LYS A 106 9.34 14.70 -14.56
C LYS A 106 8.59 13.39 -14.39
N HIS A 107 8.26 12.72 -15.50
CA HIS A 107 7.54 11.46 -15.48
C HIS A 107 8.39 10.30 -14.99
N ALA A 108 9.67 10.23 -15.33
CA ALA A 108 10.61 9.23 -14.83
C ALA A 108 10.74 9.29 -13.30
N SER A 109 10.97 10.47 -12.74
CA SER A 109 11.04 10.66 -11.28
C SER A 109 9.71 10.34 -10.58
N ARG A 110 8.58 10.58 -11.23
CA ARG A 110 7.27 10.21 -10.69
C ARG A 110 7.07 8.70 -10.69
N ALA A 111 7.42 8.01 -11.77
CA ALA A 111 7.34 6.56 -11.89
C ALA A 111 8.23 5.88 -10.84
N GLU A 112 9.48 6.33 -10.67
CA GLU A 112 10.43 5.80 -9.70
C GLU A 112 9.90 5.90 -8.25
N ARG A 113 9.30 7.05 -7.87
CA ARG A 113 8.72 7.21 -6.53
C ARG A 113 7.49 6.35 -6.28
N LEU A 114 6.70 6.07 -7.32
CA LEU A 114 5.43 5.37 -7.18
C LEU A 114 5.57 3.86 -7.27
N LEU A 115 6.32 3.34 -8.25
CA LEU A 115 6.38 1.91 -8.53
C LEU A 115 7.32 1.13 -7.61
N LYS A 116 8.35 1.75 -7.03
CA LYS A 116 9.37 1.06 -6.22
C LYS A 116 9.96 -0.19 -6.91
N GLU A 117 9.97 -0.20 -8.23
CA GLU A 117 10.51 -1.26 -9.07
C GLU A 117 11.71 -0.73 -9.85
N PRO A 118 12.93 -0.84 -9.30
CA PRO A 118 14.13 -0.25 -9.88
C PRO A 118 14.47 -0.80 -11.26
N LYS A 119 14.09 -2.04 -11.56
CA LYS A 119 14.29 -2.65 -12.90
C LYS A 119 13.49 -1.93 -13.98
N LEU A 120 12.21 -1.66 -13.68
CA LEU A 120 11.27 -1.07 -14.62
C LEU A 120 11.51 0.43 -14.81
N THR A 121 11.80 1.12 -13.72
CA THR A 121 11.96 2.58 -13.71
C THR A 121 13.40 3.02 -14.00
N GLY A 122 14.39 2.20 -13.64
CA GLY A 122 15.79 2.54 -13.78
C GLY A 122 16.20 2.84 -15.22
N LEU A 123 15.72 2.04 -16.18
CA LEU A 123 15.98 2.29 -17.61
C LEU A 123 15.37 3.61 -18.08
N LEU A 124 14.14 3.90 -17.69
CA LEU A 124 13.47 5.16 -18.05
C LEU A 124 14.19 6.37 -17.45
N VAL A 125 14.60 6.29 -16.17
CA VAL A 125 15.34 7.38 -15.49
C VAL A 125 16.70 7.59 -16.16
N ALA A 126 17.40 6.50 -16.53
CA ALA A 126 18.66 6.58 -17.25
C ALA A 126 18.52 7.27 -18.61
N GLN A 127 17.49 6.90 -19.38
CA GLN A 127 17.22 7.51 -20.69
C GLN A 127 16.79 8.97 -20.56
N ALA A 128 15.96 9.32 -19.59
CA ALA A 128 15.55 10.69 -19.33
C ALA A 128 16.73 11.58 -18.90
N ALA A 129 17.64 11.04 -18.08
CA ALA A 129 18.86 11.73 -17.67
C ALA A 129 19.80 11.94 -18.87
N HIS A 130 19.99 10.92 -19.71
CA HIS A 130 20.78 11.01 -20.93
C HIS A 130 20.22 12.09 -21.87
N LEU A 131 18.92 12.06 -22.14
CA LEU A 131 18.25 13.05 -22.99
C LEU A 131 18.38 14.48 -22.45
N ALA A 132 18.43 14.64 -21.11
CA ALA A 132 18.63 15.91 -20.45
C ALA A 132 20.11 16.37 -20.40
N GLY A 133 21.05 15.61 -20.95
CA GLY A 133 22.49 15.88 -20.91
C GLY A 133 23.15 15.60 -19.54
N ASP A 134 22.43 15.00 -18.60
CA ASP A 134 23.00 14.60 -17.31
C ASP A 134 23.70 13.24 -17.42
N HIS A 135 24.87 13.26 -18.06
CA HIS A 135 25.66 12.06 -18.35
C HIS A 135 26.06 11.31 -17.06
N GLN A 136 26.27 12.02 -15.97
CA GLN A 136 26.65 11.42 -14.70
C GLN A 136 25.50 10.63 -14.08
N ALA A 137 24.30 11.20 -14.05
CA ALA A 137 23.11 10.51 -13.58
C ALA A 137 22.77 9.33 -14.48
N ALA A 138 22.76 9.53 -15.81
CA ALA A 138 22.51 8.47 -16.77
C ALA A 138 23.46 7.29 -16.59
N ARG A 139 24.76 7.54 -16.43
CA ARG A 139 25.77 6.50 -16.17
C ARG A 139 25.45 5.71 -14.90
N ARG A 140 25.12 6.40 -13.81
CA ARG A 140 24.77 5.72 -12.54
C ARG A 140 23.57 4.78 -12.70
N TYR A 141 22.51 5.25 -13.34
CA TYR A 141 21.32 4.43 -13.55
C TYR A 141 21.54 3.29 -14.55
N PHE A 142 22.25 3.50 -15.66
CA PHE A 142 22.61 2.42 -16.57
C PHE A 142 23.47 1.35 -15.89
N THR A 143 24.39 1.77 -15.00
CA THR A 143 25.22 0.82 -14.24
C THR A 143 24.37 0.03 -13.23
N SER A 144 23.41 0.66 -12.56
CA SER A 144 22.58 -0.02 -11.55
C SER A 144 21.65 -1.11 -12.11
N ILE A 145 21.35 -1.08 -13.41
CA ILE A 145 20.54 -2.09 -14.09
C ILE A 145 21.36 -3.22 -14.72
N LEU A 146 22.69 -3.21 -14.58
CA LEU A 146 23.57 -4.28 -15.11
C LEU A 146 23.50 -5.56 -14.29
N ASP A 147 23.15 -5.48 -13.01
CA ASP A 147 23.07 -6.63 -12.10
C ASP A 147 21.91 -7.58 -12.43
N ASP A 148 20.96 -7.11 -13.23
CA ASP A 148 19.81 -7.90 -13.64
C ASP A 148 19.96 -8.39 -15.08
N ARG A 149 19.85 -9.71 -15.26
CA ARG A 149 20.06 -10.38 -16.56
C ARG A 149 19.10 -9.88 -17.66
N GLU A 150 17.90 -9.46 -17.31
CA GLU A 150 16.89 -8.99 -18.27
C GLU A 150 17.20 -7.57 -18.76
N THR A 151 17.77 -6.73 -17.89
CA THR A 151 18.04 -5.31 -18.15
C THR A 151 19.51 -5.03 -18.49
N ALA A 152 20.44 -5.93 -18.17
CA ALA A 152 21.87 -5.74 -18.38
C ALA A 152 22.23 -5.41 -19.84
N PHE A 153 21.59 -6.07 -20.82
CA PHE A 153 21.78 -5.76 -22.23
C PHE A 153 21.47 -4.29 -22.54
N LEU A 154 20.33 -3.78 -22.03
CA LEU A 154 19.92 -2.39 -22.23
C LEU A 154 20.84 -1.41 -21.48
N GLY A 155 21.30 -1.79 -20.29
CA GLY A 155 22.30 -1.04 -19.53
C GLY A 155 23.59 -0.85 -20.31
N HIS A 156 24.12 -1.92 -20.88
CA HIS A 156 25.36 -1.86 -21.74
C HIS A 156 25.14 -1.03 -22.99
N ILE A 157 24.00 -1.12 -23.67
CA ILE A 157 23.66 -0.26 -24.81
C ILE A 157 23.61 1.21 -24.40
N GLY A 158 23.02 1.53 -23.25
CA GLY A 158 22.98 2.89 -22.69
C GLY A 158 24.37 3.43 -22.38
N LEU A 159 25.23 2.62 -21.74
CA LEU A 159 26.63 2.99 -21.45
C LEU A 159 27.48 3.16 -22.73
N MET A 160 27.23 2.34 -23.74
CA MET A 160 27.87 2.49 -25.06
C MET A 160 27.52 3.84 -25.68
N ARG A 161 26.21 4.22 -25.68
CA ARG A 161 25.79 5.51 -26.24
C ARG A 161 26.40 6.68 -25.48
N LEU A 162 26.39 6.65 -24.16
CA LEU A 162 27.04 7.66 -23.33
C LEU A 162 28.54 7.79 -23.63
N ALA A 163 29.24 6.67 -23.82
CA ALA A 163 30.67 6.70 -24.13
C ALA A 163 30.95 7.29 -25.53
N LEU A 164 30.01 7.09 -26.48
CA LEU A 164 30.10 7.73 -27.80
C LEU A 164 29.92 9.25 -27.71
N ASP A 165 28.93 9.71 -26.91
CA ASP A 165 28.69 11.12 -26.69
C ASP A 165 29.86 11.80 -25.95
N ASP A 166 30.48 11.08 -25.01
CA ASP A 166 31.67 11.52 -24.27
C ASP A 166 32.97 11.41 -25.13
N HIS A 167 32.89 10.99 -26.41
CA HIS A 167 34.02 10.78 -27.31
C HIS A 167 35.06 9.78 -26.77
N ASP A 168 34.60 8.75 -26.01
CA ASP A 168 35.44 7.68 -25.45
C ASP A 168 35.19 6.35 -26.20
N PRO A 169 35.93 6.13 -27.34
CA PRO A 169 35.72 4.92 -28.16
C PRO A 169 36.16 3.64 -27.45
N VAL A 170 37.01 3.73 -26.44
CA VAL A 170 37.49 2.57 -25.69
C VAL A 170 36.38 2.01 -24.82
N LYS A 171 35.72 2.89 -24.05
CA LYS A 171 34.57 2.49 -23.21
C LYS A 171 33.35 2.10 -24.07
N ALA A 172 33.12 2.79 -25.19
CA ALA A 172 32.06 2.43 -26.11
C ALA A 172 32.23 0.99 -26.63
N ARG A 173 33.45 0.63 -27.07
CA ARG A 173 33.78 -0.72 -27.55
C ARG A 173 33.65 -1.78 -26.46
N GLN A 174 34.07 -1.46 -25.23
CA GLN A 174 33.93 -2.36 -24.08
C GLN A 174 32.47 -2.67 -23.78
N SER A 175 31.62 -1.64 -23.72
CA SER A 175 30.20 -1.78 -23.45
C SER A 175 29.47 -2.53 -24.58
N ALA A 176 29.85 -2.27 -25.86
CA ALA A 176 29.30 -2.99 -26.99
C ALA A 176 29.64 -4.49 -26.95
N LYS A 177 30.87 -4.86 -26.62
CA LYS A 177 31.27 -6.27 -26.46
C LYS A 177 30.50 -6.96 -25.37
N ALA A 178 30.29 -6.29 -24.23
CA ALA A 178 29.50 -6.83 -23.12
C ALA A 178 28.01 -7.02 -23.51
N ALA A 179 27.42 -6.08 -24.25
CA ALA A 179 26.07 -6.23 -24.78
C ALA A 179 25.94 -7.43 -25.72
N LEU A 180 26.88 -7.59 -26.68
CA LEU A 180 26.91 -8.72 -27.62
C LEU A 180 27.08 -10.07 -26.91
N ALA A 181 27.84 -10.13 -25.81
CA ALA A 181 27.99 -11.36 -25.04
C ALA A 181 26.67 -11.80 -24.37
N LEU A 182 25.77 -10.85 -24.05
CA LEU A 182 24.46 -11.14 -23.48
C LEU A 182 23.41 -11.53 -24.52
N LYS A 183 23.51 -10.99 -25.73
CA LYS A 183 22.63 -11.32 -26.88
C LYS A 183 23.44 -11.41 -28.17
N PRO A 184 24.02 -12.59 -28.48
CA PRO A 184 24.88 -12.74 -29.65
C PRO A 184 24.16 -12.62 -30.98
N ASN A 185 22.84 -12.72 -31.04
CA ASN A 185 22.01 -12.69 -32.25
C ASN A 185 21.15 -11.41 -32.41
N SER A 186 21.51 -10.32 -31.74
CA SER A 186 20.77 -9.05 -31.87
C SER A 186 21.48 -8.05 -32.79
#